data_6083ae919c04199d2347ffe77d9f95df
#
_entry.id   6083ae919c04199d2347ffe77d9f95df
#
_cell.length_a   1.000
_cell.length_b   1.000
_cell.length_c   1.000
_cell.angle_alpha   90.00
_cell.angle_beta   90.00
_cell.angle_gamma   90.00
#
_symmetry.space_group_name_H-M   'P 1'
#
loop_
_entity.id
_entity.type
_entity.pdbx_description
1 polymer ?
#
loop_
_entity_poly.entity_id
_entity_poly.type
_entity_poly.pdbx_seq_one_letter_code
_entity_poly.pdbx_strand_id
1 'polypeptide(L)'
;MPLASSFALPLRARRLFALICLAAAPAAQADIVVGQVAPFSGPQAVTGKAIHAGAKLWIDEVNAKGGIRGQRIKLVTRDDAQKPEETVRLVKELIAQESPTALIGTVGTSNLEALKQDGVLEKSRVSMLGAVSGATSVLTARGLYPVKASYREEVERLFKQLAETGRRRVGIVFQDDGLGRDALAGAQVSAKTYGLTLVAQSGYARNTVEVGKAVDEMVKQTPDVIFLAATTAAAIEFTTRYQAAGGRAGLYGMSIIDVQALLAKMGPEKARGFAFSLVLPTDDRADREVVRDYVRLRQGSKDADLSGRSLEGFIAAKALVRALERTTAPGAAGLSDTLERGFDVDVGGHRLTFGKGQAPSRYVDFAVLGAGGRLMR
;
A
#
# COMPACT_ATOMS: atom_id res chain seq x y z
N MET A 1 44.09 -3.02 -70.92
CA MET A 1 42.75 -2.42 -70.90
C MET A 1 41.78 -3.51 -70.73
N PRO A 2 41.06 -3.54 -69.62
CA PRO A 2 39.75 -4.15 -69.56
C PRO A 2 38.65 -3.14 -69.10
N LEU A 3 37.53 -3.24 -69.78
CA LEU A 3 36.36 -2.41 -69.70
C LEU A 3 35.62 -2.63 -68.36
N ALA A 4 35.30 -1.55 -67.66
CA ALA A 4 34.43 -1.53 -66.51
C ALA A 4 32.93 -1.50 -66.93
N SER A 5 32.17 -2.55 -66.68
CA SER A 5 30.73 -2.60 -66.90
C SER A 5 29.97 -2.11 -65.66
N SER A 6 29.42 -0.90 -65.80
CA SER A 6 28.50 -0.35 -64.77
C SER A 6 27.11 -1.01 -64.86
N PHE A 7 26.79 -1.82 -63.92
CA PHE A 7 25.41 -2.31 -63.76
C PHE A 7 24.56 -1.23 -63.04
N ALA A 8 23.77 -0.47 -63.83
CA ALA A 8 22.74 0.43 -63.29
C ALA A 8 21.44 -0.35 -63.07
N LEU A 9 20.98 -0.48 -61.83
CA LEU A 9 19.67 -1.03 -61.53
C LEU A 9 18.56 -0.12 -62.09
N PRO A 10 17.50 -0.67 -62.72
CA PRO A 10 16.41 0.11 -63.30
C PRO A 10 15.63 0.89 -62.25
N LEU A 11 15.24 2.14 -62.57
CA LEU A 11 14.55 3.10 -61.74
C LEU A 11 13.29 2.56 -61.03
N ARG A 12 12.66 1.52 -61.58
CA ARG A 12 11.46 0.85 -60.99
C ARG A 12 11.78 0.03 -59.75
N ALA A 13 12.96 -0.56 -59.62
CA ALA A 13 13.39 -1.30 -58.45
C ALA A 13 13.72 -0.39 -57.26
N ARG A 14 14.21 0.83 -57.51
CA ARG A 14 14.45 1.84 -56.45
C ARG A 14 13.17 2.38 -55.81
N ARG A 15 12.08 2.50 -56.59
CA ARG A 15 10.77 2.96 -56.05
C ARG A 15 10.06 1.90 -55.22
N LEU A 16 10.21 0.61 -55.53
CA LEU A 16 9.67 -0.48 -54.73
C LEU A 16 10.39 -0.66 -53.39
N PHE A 17 11.69 -0.45 -53.33
CA PHE A 17 12.46 -0.54 -52.08
C PHE A 17 12.18 0.65 -51.15
N ALA A 18 11.93 1.87 -51.69
CA ALA A 18 11.52 3.03 -50.89
C ALA A 18 10.11 2.91 -50.31
N LEU A 19 9.19 2.21 -51.00
CA LEU A 19 7.83 1.97 -50.46
C LEU A 19 7.77 0.88 -49.36
N ILE A 20 8.70 -0.09 -49.40
CA ILE A 20 8.73 -1.17 -48.36
C ILE A 20 9.33 -0.66 -47.05
N CYS A 21 10.24 0.33 -47.06
CA CYS A 21 10.78 0.95 -45.85
C CYS A 21 9.81 1.91 -45.15
N LEU A 22 8.76 2.38 -45.83
CA LEU A 22 7.75 3.28 -45.21
C LEU A 22 6.62 2.52 -44.48
N ALA A 23 6.50 1.20 -44.65
CA ALA A 23 5.42 0.41 -44.09
C ALA A 23 5.72 -0.20 -42.69
N ALA A 24 6.91 0.02 -42.16
CA ALA A 24 7.33 -0.51 -40.84
C ALA A 24 7.55 0.58 -39.80
N ALA A 25 6.75 1.66 -39.82
CA ALA A 25 6.63 2.48 -38.62
C ALA A 25 5.90 1.63 -37.57
N PRO A 26 6.52 1.30 -36.43
CA PRO A 26 5.78 0.62 -35.36
C PRO A 26 4.57 1.48 -35.03
N ALA A 27 3.37 0.96 -35.19
CA ALA A 27 2.19 1.62 -34.72
C ALA A 27 2.44 1.95 -33.25
N ALA A 28 2.48 3.25 -32.91
CA ALA A 28 2.65 3.69 -31.54
C ALA A 28 1.46 3.14 -30.76
N GLN A 29 1.71 2.07 -30.03
CA GLN A 29 0.67 1.42 -29.21
C GLN A 29 0.34 2.36 -28.07
N ALA A 30 -0.95 2.67 -27.84
CA ALA A 30 -1.37 3.60 -26.80
C ALA A 30 -0.85 3.15 -25.43
N ASP A 31 -0.46 4.11 -24.60
CA ASP A 31 0.03 3.86 -23.25
C ASP A 31 -1.05 3.16 -22.38
N ILE A 32 -0.60 2.32 -21.46
CA ILE A 32 -1.46 1.77 -20.40
C ILE A 32 -1.62 2.85 -19.34
N VAL A 33 -2.81 3.45 -19.26
CA VAL A 33 -3.09 4.48 -18.25
C VAL A 33 -3.41 3.83 -16.91
N VAL A 34 -2.68 4.21 -15.86
CA VAL A 34 -2.93 3.83 -14.47
C VAL A 34 -3.23 5.09 -13.67
N GLY A 35 -4.38 5.13 -13.01
CA GLY A 35 -4.79 6.27 -12.20
C GLY A 35 -4.43 6.09 -10.73
N GLN A 36 -4.08 7.17 -10.06
CA GLN A 36 -3.91 7.21 -8.62
C GLN A 36 -4.62 8.41 -8.02
N VAL A 37 -5.60 8.16 -7.15
CA VAL A 37 -6.24 9.15 -6.31
C VAL A 37 -5.82 8.88 -4.87
N ALA A 38 -5.04 9.78 -4.29
CA ALA A 38 -4.42 9.58 -2.98
C ALA A 38 -4.15 10.94 -2.29
N PRO A 39 -3.92 10.97 -0.97
CA PRO A 39 -3.60 12.23 -0.29
C PRO A 39 -2.16 12.66 -0.59
N PHE A 40 -2.00 13.64 -1.44
CA PHE A 40 -0.72 14.33 -1.69
C PHE A 40 -0.57 15.60 -0.84
N SER A 41 -1.67 16.02 -0.18
CA SER A 41 -1.72 17.09 0.81
C SER A 41 -2.43 16.64 2.09
N GLY A 42 -2.42 17.48 3.14
CA GLY A 42 -3.09 17.21 4.40
C GLY A 42 -2.39 16.17 5.30
N PRO A 43 -3.08 15.64 6.33
CA PRO A 43 -2.47 14.84 7.41
C PRO A 43 -1.83 13.52 6.95
N GLN A 44 -2.27 12.96 5.82
CA GLN A 44 -1.77 11.69 5.28
C GLN A 44 -0.87 11.87 4.04
N ALA A 45 -0.44 13.08 3.73
CA ALA A 45 0.40 13.38 2.58
C ALA A 45 1.69 12.55 2.54
N VAL A 46 2.32 12.34 3.69
CA VAL A 46 3.54 11.50 3.79
C VAL A 46 3.26 10.08 3.31
N THR A 47 2.13 9.49 3.73
CA THR A 47 1.73 8.15 3.28
C THR A 47 1.41 8.11 1.79
N GLY A 48 0.58 9.05 1.31
CA GLY A 48 0.19 9.12 -0.11
C GLY A 48 1.38 9.26 -1.04
N LYS A 49 2.30 10.18 -0.72
CA LYS A 49 3.54 10.40 -1.46
C LYS A 49 4.46 9.18 -1.44
N ALA A 50 4.63 8.53 -0.30
CA ALA A 50 5.45 7.33 -0.19
C ALA A 50 4.90 6.18 -1.05
N ILE A 51 3.58 5.92 -1.01
CA ILE A 51 2.94 4.90 -1.85
C ILE A 51 3.11 5.23 -3.33
N HIS A 52 2.94 6.50 -3.72
CA HIS A 52 3.19 6.98 -5.08
C HIS A 52 4.63 6.72 -5.52
N ALA A 53 5.59 7.19 -4.73
CA ALA A 53 7.02 7.05 -5.04
C ALA A 53 7.41 5.58 -5.24
N GLY A 54 6.91 4.67 -4.40
CA GLY A 54 7.14 3.24 -4.55
C GLY A 54 6.53 2.66 -5.83
N ALA A 55 5.29 3.01 -6.14
CA ALA A 55 4.62 2.56 -7.35
C ALA A 55 5.33 3.10 -8.61
N LYS A 56 5.66 4.38 -8.62
CA LYS A 56 6.39 5.04 -9.71
C LYS A 56 7.75 4.41 -9.93
N LEU A 57 8.48 4.08 -8.87
CA LEU A 57 9.82 3.47 -8.95
C LEU A 57 9.80 2.17 -9.77
N TRP A 58 8.79 1.30 -9.54
CA TRP A 58 8.66 0.07 -10.33
C TRP A 58 8.14 0.32 -11.74
N ILE A 59 7.18 1.22 -11.90
CA ILE A 59 6.65 1.59 -13.23
C ILE A 59 7.75 2.17 -14.13
N ASP A 60 8.61 3.03 -13.60
CA ASP A 60 9.74 3.60 -14.34
C ASP A 60 10.74 2.51 -14.78
N GLU A 61 11.04 1.54 -13.92
CA GLU A 61 11.89 0.38 -14.25
C GLU A 61 11.28 -0.46 -15.39
N VAL A 62 9.97 -0.72 -15.34
CA VAL A 62 9.25 -1.44 -16.40
C VAL A 62 9.29 -0.65 -17.70
N ASN A 63 9.04 0.64 -17.65
CA ASN A 63 9.07 1.53 -18.82
C ASN A 63 10.46 1.64 -19.43
N ALA A 64 11.52 1.65 -18.61
CA ALA A 64 12.90 1.64 -19.07
C ALA A 64 13.27 0.34 -19.81
N LYS A 65 12.59 -0.76 -19.50
CA LYS A 65 12.74 -2.07 -20.16
C LYS A 65 11.80 -2.27 -21.37
N GLY A 66 11.11 -1.22 -21.81
CA GLY A 66 10.24 -1.27 -22.99
C GLY A 66 8.75 -1.44 -22.68
N GLY A 67 8.35 -1.34 -21.41
CA GLY A 67 6.96 -1.43 -20.98
C GLY A 67 6.39 -2.85 -20.99
N ILE A 68 5.06 -2.96 -21.04
CA ILE A 68 4.34 -4.24 -21.12
C ILE A 68 3.95 -4.46 -22.60
N ARG A 69 4.52 -5.48 -23.24
CA ARG A 69 4.28 -5.76 -24.67
C ARG A 69 4.50 -4.55 -25.57
N GLY A 70 5.50 -3.71 -25.25
CA GLY A 70 5.82 -2.49 -26.01
C GLY A 70 4.99 -1.25 -25.62
N GLN A 71 4.00 -1.38 -24.72
CA GLN A 71 3.22 -0.25 -24.22
C GLN A 71 3.83 0.28 -22.92
N ARG A 72 4.03 1.60 -22.85
CA ARG A 72 4.45 2.26 -21.60
C ARG A 72 3.28 2.39 -20.63
N ILE A 73 3.60 2.44 -19.35
CA ILE A 73 2.62 2.71 -18.30
C ILE A 73 2.68 4.21 -17.97
N LYS A 74 1.56 4.91 -18.15
CA LYS A 74 1.39 6.32 -17.77
C LYS A 74 0.66 6.39 -16.44
N LEU A 75 1.31 6.92 -15.40
CA LEU A 75 0.71 7.13 -14.08
C LEU A 75 0.10 8.54 -14.00
N VAL A 76 -1.20 8.62 -13.75
CA VAL A 76 -1.96 9.88 -13.62
C VAL A 76 -2.45 10.04 -12.19
N THR A 77 -2.17 11.18 -11.56
CA THR A 77 -2.44 11.41 -10.14
C THR A 77 -3.50 12.48 -9.90
N ARG A 78 -4.25 12.36 -8.80
CA ARG A 78 -5.16 13.37 -8.25
C ARG A 78 -5.03 13.38 -6.73
N ASP A 79 -5.08 14.57 -6.13
CA ASP A 79 -4.99 14.76 -4.67
C ASP A 79 -6.39 14.82 -4.04
N ASP A 80 -6.71 13.85 -3.21
CA ASP A 80 -7.99 13.81 -2.47
C ASP A 80 -7.91 14.43 -1.07
N ALA A 81 -6.74 14.89 -0.65
CA ALA A 81 -6.48 15.44 0.68
C ALA A 81 -7.08 14.59 1.82
N GLN A 82 -7.18 13.27 1.63
CA GLN A 82 -7.77 12.29 2.57
C GLN A 82 -9.30 12.49 2.81
N LYS A 83 -10.02 13.12 1.88
CA LYS A 83 -11.47 13.34 1.98
C LYS A 83 -12.23 12.28 1.19
N PRO A 84 -13.09 11.45 1.82
CA PRO A 84 -13.79 10.36 1.13
C PRO A 84 -14.65 10.82 -0.06
N GLU A 85 -15.36 11.95 0.08
CA GLU A 85 -16.16 12.55 -0.96
C GLU A 85 -15.33 13.00 -2.17
N GLU A 86 -14.13 13.57 -1.92
CA GLU A 86 -13.19 13.95 -2.96
C GLU A 86 -12.59 12.73 -3.66
N THR A 87 -12.30 11.67 -2.91
CA THR A 87 -11.82 10.42 -3.51
C THR A 87 -12.82 9.88 -4.53
N VAL A 88 -14.11 9.84 -4.18
CA VAL A 88 -15.16 9.38 -5.09
C VAL A 88 -15.28 10.30 -6.31
N ARG A 89 -15.32 11.60 -6.09
CA ARG A 89 -15.43 12.61 -7.17
C ARG A 89 -14.26 12.48 -8.15
N LEU A 90 -13.03 12.46 -7.63
CA LEU A 90 -11.81 12.43 -8.43
C LEU A 90 -11.61 11.09 -9.16
N VAL A 91 -12.03 9.96 -8.57
CA VAL A 91 -12.02 8.66 -9.25
C VAL A 91 -12.99 8.68 -10.43
N LYS A 92 -14.21 9.19 -10.26
CA LYS A 92 -15.18 9.32 -11.38
C LYS A 92 -14.64 10.21 -12.50
N GLU A 93 -14.07 11.36 -12.14
CA GLU A 93 -13.45 12.29 -13.08
C GLU A 93 -12.30 11.64 -13.84
N LEU A 94 -11.39 10.96 -13.14
CA LEU A 94 -10.25 10.29 -13.74
C LEU A 94 -10.69 9.17 -14.70
N ILE A 95 -11.71 8.40 -14.33
CA ILE A 95 -12.28 7.35 -15.20
C ILE A 95 -12.88 7.96 -16.47
N ALA A 96 -13.61 9.06 -16.34
CA ALA A 96 -14.26 9.72 -17.47
C ALA A 96 -13.26 10.41 -18.42
N GLN A 97 -12.19 11.01 -17.90
CA GLN A 97 -11.23 11.79 -18.67
C GLN A 97 -10.09 10.97 -19.26
N GLU A 98 -9.57 10.00 -18.49
CA GLU A 98 -8.34 9.28 -18.83
C GLU A 98 -8.59 7.82 -19.24
N SER A 99 -9.80 7.28 -19.03
CA SER A 99 -10.16 5.88 -19.32
C SER A 99 -9.10 4.88 -18.81
N PRO A 100 -8.74 4.89 -17.51
CA PRO A 100 -7.62 4.12 -16.99
C PRO A 100 -7.88 2.62 -17.08
N THR A 101 -6.83 1.85 -17.36
CA THR A 101 -6.85 0.38 -17.31
C THR A 101 -6.96 -0.12 -15.88
N ALA A 102 -6.37 0.61 -14.93
CA ALA A 102 -6.41 0.30 -13.50
C ALA A 102 -6.28 1.56 -12.65
N LEU A 103 -6.65 1.45 -11.38
CA LEU A 103 -6.23 2.37 -10.33
C LEU A 103 -5.20 1.71 -9.42
N ILE A 104 -4.41 2.54 -8.70
CA ILE A 104 -3.40 2.06 -7.77
C ILE A 104 -3.29 2.95 -6.53
N GLY A 105 -3.12 2.34 -5.35
CA GLY A 105 -2.55 3.00 -4.19
C GLY A 105 -3.40 4.10 -3.52
N THR A 106 -4.73 4.07 -3.62
CA THR A 106 -5.60 4.95 -2.83
C THR A 106 -5.47 4.61 -1.35
N VAL A 107 -5.32 5.64 -0.51
CA VAL A 107 -5.02 5.51 0.92
C VAL A 107 -6.25 5.78 1.78
N GLY A 108 -6.48 4.91 2.76
CA GLY A 108 -7.45 5.14 3.83
C GLY A 108 -8.73 4.33 3.73
N THR A 109 -9.09 3.68 4.84
CA THR A 109 -10.26 2.80 4.92
C THR A 109 -11.54 3.53 4.55
N SER A 110 -11.81 4.70 5.14
CA SER A 110 -13.03 5.45 4.87
C SER A 110 -13.13 5.94 3.42
N ASN A 111 -12.00 6.28 2.78
CA ASN A 111 -11.94 6.67 1.37
C ASN A 111 -12.30 5.47 0.46
N LEU A 112 -11.76 4.29 0.78
CA LEU A 112 -12.06 3.05 0.06
C LEU A 112 -13.50 2.56 0.30
N GLU A 113 -14.03 2.72 1.52
CA GLU A 113 -15.43 2.45 1.84
C GLU A 113 -16.39 3.35 1.07
N ALA A 114 -16.04 4.63 0.90
CA ALA A 114 -16.83 5.56 0.08
C ALA A 114 -16.87 5.13 -1.39
N LEU A 115 -15.74 4.66 -1.96
CA LEU A 115 -15.71 4.10 -3.32
C LEU A 115 -16.59 2.84 -3.44
N LYS A 116 -16.53 1.96 -2.43
CA LYS A 116 -17.41 0.76 -2.36
C LYS A 116 -18.88 1.15 -2.32
N GLN A 117 -19.25 2.10 -1.46
CA GLN A 117 -20.64 2.55 -1.30
C GLN A 117 -21.19 3.20 -2.58
N ASP A 118 -20.38 3.98 -3.29
CA ASP A 118 -20.75 4.58 -4.57
C ASP A 118 -20.87 3.54 -5.69
N GLY A 119 -20.08 2.47 -5.63
CA GLY A 119 -20.05 1.40 -6.63
C GLY A 119 -19.36 1.78 -7.94
N VAL A 120 -18.61 2.89 -8.00
CA VAL A 120 -17.97 3.37 -9.24
C VAL A 120 -17.01 2.34 -9.84
N LEU A 121 -16.24 1.62 -9.03
CA LEU A 121 -15.28 0.63 -9.52
C LEU A 121 -15.99 -0.57 -10.16
N GLU A 122 -17.07 -1.04 -9.55
CA GLU A 122 -17.87 -2.15 -10.08
C GLU A 122 -18.58 -1.76 -11.37
N LYS A 123 -19.24 -0.60 -11.40
CA LYS A 123 -19.96 -0.09 -12.58
C LYS A 123 -19.03 0.16 -13.78
N SER A 124 -17.83 0.69 -13.54
CA SER A 124 -16.85 0.98 -14.60
C SER A 124 -15.96 -0.22 -14.93
N ARG A 125 -15.98 -1.28 -14.13
CA ARG A 125 -15.07 -2.42 -14.21
C ARG A 125 -13.59 -2.03 -14.15
N VAL A 126 -13.27 -0.93 -13.46
CA VAL A 126 -11.91 -0.50 -13.19
C VAL A 126 -11.46 -1.05 -11.84
N SER A 127 -10.45 -1.88 -11.83
CA SER A 127 -9.89 -2.47 -10.60
C SER A 127 -8.81 -1.58 -9.99
N MET A 128 -8.76 -1.53 -8.66
CA MET A 128 -7.73 -0.84 -7.89
C MET A 128 -6.83 -1.85 -7.17
N LEU A 129 -5.55 -1.91 -7.55
CA LEU A 129 -4.54 -2.70 -6.86
C LEU A 129 -3.81 -1.85 -5.82
N GLY A 130 -3.34 -2.49 -4.75
CA GLY A 130 -2.66 -1.79 -3.68
C GLY A 130 -3.56 -0.81 -2.94
N ALA A 131 -4.86 -1.08 -2.83
CA ALA A 131 -5.75 -0.34 -1.94
C ALA A 131 -5.18 -0.36 -0.51
N VAL A 132 -4.82 0.81 0.02
CA VAL A 132 -4.04 0.93 1.27
C VAL A 132 -4.98 0.87 2.47
N SER A 133 -5.48 -0.33 2.72
CA SER A 133 -6.27 -0.72 3.88
C SER A 133 -6.23 -2.23 4.06
N GLY A 134 -6.29 -2.69 5.31
CA GLY A 134 -6.49 -4.09 5.68
C GLY A 134 -7.87 -4.36 6.26
N ALA A 135 -8.80 -3.40 6.19
CA ALA A 135 -10.12 -3.53 6.78
C ALA A 135 -10.98 -4.57 6.05
N THR A 136 -11.76 -5.34 6.80
CA THR A 136 -12.67 -6.37 6.27
C THR A 136 -13.64 -5.80 5.22
N SER A 137 -14.12 -4.58 5.41
CA SER A 137 -15.01 -3.88 4.48
C SER A 137 -14.39 -3.66 3.09
N VAL A 138 -13.07 -3.43 3.06
CA VAL A 138 -12.28 -3.22 1.83
C VAL A 138 -11.96 -4.56 1.16
N LEU A 139 -11.55 -5.56 1.94
CA LEU A 139 -11.20 -6.90 1.42
C LEU A 139 -12.38 -7.60 0.74
N THR A 140 -13.61 -7.32 1.20
CA THR A 140 -14.84 -7.90 0.63
C THR A 140 -15.46 -7.05 -0.48
N ALA A 141 -14.83 -5.92 -0.84
CA ALA A 141 -15.34 -5.03 -1.87
C ALA A 141 -14.86 -5.46 -3.28
N ARG A 142 -15.77 -5.50 -4.25
CA ARG A 142 -15.40 -5.76 -5.64
C ARG A 142 -14.57 -4.61 -6.19
N GLY A 143 -13.56 -4.96 -6.96
CA GLY A 143 -12.65 -3.99 -7.58
C GLY A 143 -11.59 -3.40 -6.65
N LEU A 144 -11.54 -3.76 -5.35
CA LEU A 144 -10.51 -3.33 -4.40
C LEU A 144 -9.59 -4.50 -4.05
N TYR A 145 -8.31 -4.37 -4.32
CA TYR A 145 -7.30 -5.42 -4.14
C TYR A 145 -6.09 -4.90 -3.34
N PRO A 146 -6.11 -4.97 -1.99
CA PRO A 146 -4.93 -4.71 -1.16
C PRO A 146 -3.77 -5.65 -1.50
N VAL A 147 -2.56 -5.40 -0.96
CA VAL A 147 -1.37 -6.26 -1.16
C VAL A 147 -0.77 -6.77 0.15
N LYS A 148 -1.55 -6.75 1.21
CA LYS A 148 -1.09 -7.06 2.58
C LYS A 148 -2.13 -7.89 3.36
N ALA A 149 -1.74 -8.35 4.55
CA ALA A 149 -2.63 -8.99 5.50
C ALA A 149 -3.73 -8.03 5.99
N SER A 150 -4.82 -8.60 6.51
CA SER A 150 -5.92 -7.85 7.10
C SER A 150 -5.57 -7.28 8.48
N TYR A 151 -6.28 -6.23 8.88
CA TYR A 151 -6.19 -5.72 10.26
C TYR A 151 -6.60 -6.78 11.29
N ARG A 152 -7.52 -7.69 10.93
CA ARG A 152 -7.93 -8.79 11.80
C ARG A 152 -6.79 -9.78 12.05
N GLU A 153 -6.03 -10.13 11.01
CA GLU A 153 -4.87 -11.00 11.14
C GLU A 153 -3.73 -10.35 11.93
N GLU A 154 -3.50 -9.03 11.76
CA GLU A 154 -2.54 -8.29 12.58
C GLU A 154 -2.92 -8.36 14.08
N VAL A 155 -4.18 -8.05 14.38
CA VAL A 155 -4.70 -8.06 15.76
C VAL A 155 -4.66 -9.46 16.35
N GLU A 156 -5.13 -10.46 15.61
CA GLU A 156 -5.13 -11.86 16.08
C GLU A 156 -3.73 -12.34 16.45
N ARG A 157 -2.76 -12.11 15.58
CA ARG A 157 -1.36 -12.49 15.81
C ARG A 157 -0.78 -11.79 17.03
N LEU A 158 -1.06 -10.48 17.20
CA LEU A 158 -0.62 -9.72 18.36
C LEU A 158 -1.23 -10.28 19.65
N PHE A 159 -2.55 -10.46 19.68
CA PHE A 159 -3.25 -10.91 20.87
C PHE A 159 -2.84 -12.33 21.28
N LYS A 160 -2.59 -13.20 20.30
CA LYS A 160 -2.02 -14.51 20.56
C LYS A 160 -0.64 -14.39 21.25
N GLN A 161 0.26 -13.58 20.72
CA GLN A 161 1.59 -13.34 21.31
C GLN A 161 1.49 -12.75 22.72
N LEU A 162 0.58 -11.80 22.96
CA LEU A 162 0.37 -11.23 24.30
C LEU A 162 -0.07 -12.30 25.30
N ALA A 163 -0.98 -13.20 24.90
CA ALA A 163 -1.41 -14.31 25.73
C ALA A 163 -0.26 -15.28 26.05
N GLU A 164 0.57 -15.62 25.06
CA GLU A 164 1.75 -16.50 25.22
C GLU A 164 2.82 -15.88 26.13
N THR A 165 2.92 -14.54 26.15
CA THR A 165 3.87 -13.81 27.01
C THR A 165 3.29 -13.39 28.36
N GLY A 166 2.08 -13.85 28.72
CA GLY A 166 1.46 -13.58 30.00
C GLY A 166 0.85 -12.18 30.16
N ARG A 167 0.77 -11.39 29.10
CA ARG A 167 0.17 -10.05 29.10
C ARG A 167 -1.34 -10.18 28.94
N ARG A 168 -2.09 -9.88 30.01
CA ARG A 168 -3.54 -10.16 30.07
C ARG A 168 -4.42 -8.94 30.00
N ARG A 169 -3.96 -7.78 30.44
CA ARG A 169 -4.70 -6.53 30.53
C ARG A 169 -4.32 -5.62 29.38
N VAL A 170 -5.19 -5.48 28.40
CA VAL A 170 -4.93 -4.73 27.17
C VAL A 170 -5.79 -3.47 27.13
N GLY A 171 -5.14 -2.32 26.91
CA GLY A 171 -5.80 -1.09 26.50
C GLY A 171 -5.79 -0.99 24.96
N ILE A 172 -6.82 -0.40 24.37
CA ILE A 172 -6.84 -0.07 22.94
C ILE A 172 -7.14 1.39 22.72
N VAL A 173 -6.29 2.06 21.92
CA VAL A 173 -6.51 3.40 21.39
C VAL A 173 -6.74 3.28 19.90
N PHE A 174 -7.83 3.84 19.39
CA PHE A 174 -8.21 3.67 17.99
C PHE A 174 -8.74 4.96 17.37
N GLN A 175 -8.45 5.15 16.07
CA GLN A 175 -9.09 6.23 15.31
C GLN A 175 -10.57 5.91 15.09
N ASP A 176 -11.47 6.86 15.36
CA ASP A 176 -12.91 6.64 15.18
C ASP A 176 -13.33 6.75 13.72
N ASP A 177 -12.97 5.70 12.98
CA ASP A 177 -13.35 5.52 11.57
C ASP A 177 -13.34 4.02 11.20
N GLY A 178 -13.44 3.70 9.91
CA GLY A 178 -13.45 2.32 9.42
C GLY A 178 -12.22 1.51 9.82
N LEU A 179 -11.03 2.14 9.88
CA LEU A 179 -9.79 1.50 10.33
C LEU A 179 -9.89 1.09 11.80
N GLY A 180 -10.17 2.04 12.67
CA GLY A 180 -10.17 1.80 14.11
C GLY A 180 -11.32 0.89 14.54
N ARG A 181 -12.50 1.02 13.92
CA ARG A 181 -13.64 0.12 14.20
C ARG A 181 -13.35 -1.33 13.81
N ASP A 182 -12.70 -1.58 12.68
CA ASP A 182 -12.31 -2.94 12.26
C ASP A 182 -11.26 -3.53 13.20
N ALA A 183 -10.25 -2.75 13.59
CA ALA A 183 -9.22 -3.16 14.55
C ALA A 183 -9.82 -3.44 15.94
N LEU A 184 -10.70 -2.57 16.43
CA LEU A 184 -11.40 -2.75 17.73
C LEU A 184 -12.23 -4.04 17.73
N ALA A 185 -13.02 -4.28 16.69
CA ALA A 185 -13.80 -5.49 16.58
C ALA A 185 -12.91 -6.75 16.50
N GLY A 186 -11.72 -6.65 15.83
CA GLY A 186 -10.70 -7.71 15.88
C GLY A 186 -10.17 -7.94 17.29
N ALA A 187 -9.86 -6.87 18.01
CA ALA A 187 -9.36 -6.93 19.37
C ALA A 187 -10.38 -7.59 20.33
N GLN A 188 -11.66 -7.26 20.21
CA GLN A 188 -12.72 -7.85 21.02
C GLN A 188 -12.85 -9.37 20.79
N VAL A 189 -12.81 -9.81 19.53
CA VAL A 189 -12.85 -11.23 19.19
C VAL A 189 -11.59 -11.95 19.70
N SER A 190 -10.42 -11.40 19.43
CA SER A 190 -9.13 -12.00 19.80
C SER A 190 -8.93 -12.02 21.32
N ALA A 191 -9.37 -10.98 22.04
CA ALA A 191 -9.34 -10.97 23.51
C ALA A 191 -10.13 -12.14 24.09
N LYS A 192 -11.34 -12.36 23.60
CA LYS A 192 -12.18 -13.50 24.01
C LYS A 192 -11.52 -14.84 23.67
N THR A 193 -10.97 -14.97 22.46
CA THR A 193 -10.34 -16.22 21.97
C THR A 193 -9.13 -16.60 22.80
N TYR A 194 -8.29 -15.65 23.18
CA TYR A 194 -7.02 -15.90 23.87
C TYR A 194 -7.06 -15.59 25.37
N GLY A 195 -8.23 -15.32 25.94
CA GLY A 195 -8.39 -15.08 27.39
C GLY A 195 -7.70 -13.81 27.90
N LEU A 196 -7.73 -12.72 27.09
CA LEU A 196 -7.27 -11.39 27.51
C LEU A 196 -8.46 -10.53 27.92
N THR A 197 -8.20 -9.49 28.71
CA THR A 197 -9.20 -8.50 29.13
C THR A 197 -8.90 -7.15 28.48
N LEU A 198 -9.86 -6.60 27.75
CA LEU A 198 -9.80 -5.22 27.28
C LEU A 198 -10.19 -4.30 28.45
N VAL A 199 -9.20 -3.77 29.17
CA VAL A 199 -9.43 -2.95 30.37
C VAL A 199 -9.74 -1.50 30.05
N ALA A 200 -9.36 -1.03 28.84
CA ALA A 200 -9.63 0.32 28.37
C ALA A 200 -9.82 0.32 26.84
N GLN A 201 -10.78 1.10 26.38
CA GLN A 201 -11.06 1.31 24.95
C GLN A 201 -11.35 2.79 24.74
N SER A 202 -10.49 3.49 24.01
CA SER A 202 -10.65 4.93 23.80
C SER A 202 -10.42 5.31 22.34
N GLY A 203 -11.45 5.92 21.73
CA GLY A 203 -11.38 6.47 20.38
C GLY A 203 -10.88 7.91 20.36
N TYR A 204 -10.29 8.33 19.22
CA TYR A 204 -9.99 9.72 18.92
C TYR A 204 -10.50 10.08 17.52
N ALA A 205 -10.79 11.37 17.31
CA ALA A 205 -11.39 11.85 16.07
C ALA A 205 -10.45 11.65 14.86
N ARG A 206 -11.02 11.20 13.74
CA ARG A 206 -10.30 10.98 12.48
C ARG A 206 -9.56 12.25 12.02
N ASN A 207 -8.36 12.08 11.48
CA ASN A 207 -7.50 13.15 10.98
C ASN A 207 -7.09 14.19 12.04
N THR A 208 -7.15 13.83 13.31
CA THR A 208 -6.64 14.65 14.41
C THR A 208 -5.56 13.93 15.21
N VAL A 209 -4.98 14.62 16.17
CA VAL A 209 -4.08 14.09 17.20
C VAL A 209 -4.67 14.34 18.61
N GLU A 210 -5.99 14.47 18.71
CA GLU A 210 -6.68 14.76 19.95
C GLU A 210 -6.83 13.51 20.83
N VAL A 211 -5.70 13.02 21.33
CA VAL A 211 -5.58 11.77 22.09
C VAL A 211 -5.63 11.96 23.62
N GLY A 212 -5.91 13.16 24.11
CA GLY A 212 -5.88 13.48 25.56
C GLY A 212 -6.73 12.55 26.40
N LYS A 213 -8.01 12.36 26.03
CA LYS A 213 -8.93 11.42 26.71
C LYS A 213 -8.38 9.99 26.73
N ALA A 214 -7.76 9.56 25.63
CA ALA A 214 -7.17 8.23 25.55
C ALA A 214 -5.98 8.09 26.50
N VAL A 215 -5.15 9.12 26.63
CA VAL A 215 -4.02 9.15 27.58
C VAL A 215 -4.55 9.01 29.01
N ASP A 216 -5.52 9.85 29.40
CA ASP A 216 -6.09 9.85 30.75
C ASP A 216 -6.68 8.48 31.10
N GLU A 217 -7.43 7.87 30.18
CA GLU A 217 -8.02 6.55 30.38
C GLU A 217 -6.95 5.47 30.53
N MET A 218 -5.92 5.44 29.70
CA MET A 218 -4.85 4.45 29.77
C MET A 218 -3.99 4.60 31.04
N VAL A 219 -3.75 5.83 31.49
CA VAL A 219 -3.07 6.08 32.77
C VAL A 219 -3.89 5.58 33.95
N LYS A 220 -5.21 5.84 33.93
CA LYS A 220 -6.14 5.41 35.00
C LYS A 220 -6.27 3.90 35.09
N GLN A 221 -6.40 3.20 33.95
CA GLN A 221 -6.67 1.76 33.90
C GLN A 221 -5.40 0.90 34.04
N THR A 222 -4.24 1.46 33.88
CA THR A 222 -2.94 0.78 34.03
C THR A 222 -2.88 -0.58 33.33
N PRO A 223 -3.09 -0.66 32.00
CA PRO A 223 -2.98 -1.91 31.27
C PRO A 223 -1.53 -2.43 31.25
N ASP A 224 -1.34 -3.74 30.99
CA ASP A 224 -0.01 -4.33 30.75
C ASP A 224 0.55 -3.84 29.41
N VAL A 225 -0.36 -3.64 28.43
CA VAL A 225 -0.06 -3.30 27.06
C VAL A 225 -1.12 -2.36 26.50
N ILE A 226 -0.71 -1.39 25.68
CA ILE A 226 -1.62 -0.55 24.91
C ILE A 226 -1.43 -0.85 23.42
N PHE A 227 -2.49 -1.27 22.79
CA PHE A 227 -2.55 -1.48 21.33
C PHE A 227 -3.03 -0.19 20.65
N LEU A 228 -2.26 0.29 19.66
CA LEU A 228 -2.50 1.53 18.93
C LEU A 228 -2.98 1.23 17.50
N ALA A 229 -4.30 1.23 17.31
CA ALA A 229 -4.93 1.25 15.99
C ALA A 229 -5.06 2.71 15.49
N ALA A 230 -3.92 3.35 15.33
CA ALA A 230 -3.78 4.80 15.17
C ALA A 230 -2.87 5.16 13.99
N THR A 231 -3.10 6.35 13.41
CA THR A 231 -2.17 6.92 12.43
C THR A 231 -0.85 7.30 13.07
N THR A 232 0.20 7.43 12.28
CA THR A 232 1.56 7.76 12.77
C THR A 232 1.57 9.00 13.65
N ALA A 233 0.93 10.09 13.22
CA ALA A 233 0.89 11.34 13.98
C ALA A 233 0.20 11.18 15.34
N ALA A 234 -0.94 10.50 15.37
CA ALA A 234 -1.68 10.26 16.62
C ALA A 234 -0.94 9.29 17.55
N ALA A 235 -0.27 8.26 17.01
CA ALA A 235 0.55 7.35 17.79
C ALA A 235 1.75 8.06 18.44
N ILE A 236 2.41 8.97 17.72
CA ILE A 236 3.50 9.80 18.25
C ILE A 236 2.99 10.69 19.40
N GLU A 237 1.89 11.41 19.17
CA GLU A 237 1.31 12.31 20.16
C GLU A 237 0.83 11.53 21.40
N PHE A 238 0.14 10.42 21.20
CA PHE A 238 -0.29 9.56 22.31
C PHE A 238 0.92 9.08 23.12
N THR A 239 1.92 8.51 22.47
CA THR A 239 3.13 7.98 23.14
C THR A 239 3.83 9.07 23.94
N THR A 240 4.00 10.25 23.34
CA THR A 240 4.67 11.39 23.99
C THR A 240 3.92 11.83 25.26
N ARG A 241 2.60 12.02 25.18
CA ARG A 241 1.77 12.42 26.31
C ARG A 241 1.66 11.32 27.36
N TYR A 242 1.51 10.07 26.95
CA TYR A 242 1.41 8.93 27.85
C TYR A 242 2.66 8.75 28.70
N GLN A 243 3.86 8.84 28.05
CA GLN A 243 5.13 8.81 28.77
C GLN A 243 5.31 10.01 29.72
N ALA A 244 4.92 11.21 29.30
CA ALA A 244 4.97 12.42 30.12
C ALA A 244 4.03 12.32 31.34
N ALA A 245 2.91 11.63 31.21
CA ALA A 245 1.97 11.35 32.31
C ALA A 245 2.41 10.17 33.21
N GLY A 246 3.63 9.65 33.02
CA GLY A 246 4.17 8.55 33.82
C GLY A 246 3.70 7.15 33.40
N GLY A 247 3.05 7.02 32.25
CA GLY A 247 2.61 5.74 31.70
C GLY A 247 3.79 4.81 31.36
N ARG A 248 3.65 3.51 31.68
CA ARG A 248 4.74 2.51 31.55
C ARG A 248 4.32 1.24 30.83
N ALA A 249 3.06 1.13 30.36
CA ALA A 249 2.62 -0.03 29.58
C ALA A 249 3.44 -0.22 28.32
N GLY A 250 3.61 -1.46 27.88
CA GLY A 250 4.19 -1.75 26.56
C GLY A 250 3.30 -1.19 25.45
N LEU A 251 3.90 -0.55 24.44
CA LEU A 251 3.17 0.06 23.33
C LEU A 251 3.32 -0.81 22.08
N TYR A 252 2.20 -1.13 21.45
CA TYR A 252 2.12 -1.96 20.24
C TYR A 252 1.31 -1.23 19.17
N GLY A 253 1.96 -0.89 18.06
CA GLY A 253 1.35 -0.23 16.92
C GLY A 253 1.00 -1.19 15.79
N MET A 254 -0.01 -0.86 15.01
CA MET A 254 -0.29 -1.54 13.75
C MET A 254 0.74 -1.16 12.67
N SER A 255 0.83 -1.97 11.63
CA SER A 255 1.69 -1.79 10.45
C SER A 255 1.50 -0.46 9.70
N ILE A 256 0.43 0.28 9.99
CA ILE A 256 0.15 1.60 9.42
C ILE A 256 1.02 2.72 10.02
N ILE A 257 1.64 2.49 11.18
CA ILE A 257 2.54 3.46 11.82
C ILE A 257 3.88 3.44 11.09
N ASP A 258 4.30 4.59 10.59
CA ASP A 258 5.61 4.76 9.96
C ASP A 258 6.71 4.85 11.04
N VAL A 259 7.54 3.82 11.09
CA VAL A 259 8.62 3.67 12.08
C VAL A 259 9.68 4.75 11.91
N GLN A 260 10.01 5.14 10.68
CA GLN A 260 11.02 6.17 10.42
C GLN A 260 10.53 7.55 10.85
N ALA A 261 9.27 7.87 10.56
CA ALA A 261 8.65 9.11 11.01
C ALA A 261 8.54 9.17 12.55
N LEU A 262 8.22 8.04 13.19
CA LEU A 262 8.18 7.93 14.65
C LEU A 262 9.58 8.17 15.25
N LEU A 263 10.61 7.51 14.72
CA LEU A 263 12.00 7.69 15.16
C LEU A 263 12.51 9.12 14.94
N ALA A 264 12.22 9.71 13.77
CA ALA A 264 12.62 11.08 13.45
C ALA A 264 11.99 12.10 14.42
N LYS A 265 10.75 11.87 14.86
CA LYS A 265 10.02 12.80 15.72
C LYS A 265 10.32 12.61 17.21
N MET A 266 10.43 11.36 17.67
CA MET A 266 10.60 11.05 19.11
C MET A 266 12.05 10.84 19.50
N GLY A 267 12.90 10.49 18.55
CA GLY A 267 14.26 10.00 18.82
C GLY A 267 14.29 8.54 19.31
N PRO A 268 15.44 7.85 19.15
CA PRO A 268 15.55 6.42 19.40
C PRO A 268 15.30 6.04 20.88
N GLU A 269 15.68 6.88 21.82
CA GLU A 269 15.52 6.56 23.26
C GLU A 269 14.05 6.59 23.70
N LYS A 270 13.26 7.59 23.26
CA LYS A 270 11.83 7.66 23.60
C LYS A 270 11.00 6.63 22.85
N ALA A 271 11.45 6.23 21.65
CA ALA A 271 10.79 5.20 20.85
C ALA A 271 11.18 3.76 21.25
N ARG A 272 12.20 3.59 22.09
CA ARG A 272 12.69 2.29 22.51
C ARG A 272 11.58 1.46 23.18
N GLY A 273 11.47 0.20 22.79
CA GLY A 273 10.46 -0.73 23.30
C GLY A 273 9.10 -0.63 22.61
N PHE A 274 8.92 0.32 21.67
CA PHE A 274 7.72 0.35 20.86
C PHE A 274 7.72 -0.83 19.89
N ALA A 275 6.68 -1.67 19.94
CA ALA A 275 6.52 -2.83 19.09
C ALA A 275 5.54 -2.55 17.94
N PHE A 276 5.74 -3.24 16.81
CA PHE A 276 4.92 -3.07 15.62
C PHE A 276 4.55 -4.41 15.01
N SER A 277 3.36 -4.50 14.46
CA SER A 277 3.07 -5.51 13.44
C SER A 277 3.64 -5.08 12.08
N LEU A 278 4.09 -6.05 11.33
CA LEU A 278 4.62 -5.88 9.98
C LEU A 278 3.83 -6.79 9.04
N VAL A 279 3.19 -6.23 8.02
CA VAL A 279 2.36 -6.98 7.05
C VAL A 279 3.02 -7.07 5.67
N LEU A 280 4.18 -6.48 5.55
CA LEU A 280 5.07 -6.53 4.39
C LEU A 280 6.50 -6.76 4.86
N PRO A 281 7.38 -7.32 4.02
CA PRO A 281 8.80 -7.39 4.34
C PRO A 281 9.34 -5.98 4.55
N THR A 282 10.32 -5.83 5.40
CA THR A 282 11.06 -4.58 5.61
C THR A 282 12.30 -4.53 4.72
N ASP A 283 12.86 -3.34 4.51
CA ASP A 283 13.99 -3.11 3.61
C ASP A 283 15.32 -3.77 4.05
N ASP A 284 15.39 -4.30 5.26
CA ASP A 284 16.49 -5.13 5.77
C ASP A 284 16.37 -6.63 5.41
N ARG A 285 15.23 -7.08 4.83
CA ARG A 285 14.99 -8.47 4.42
C ARG A 285 15.53 -8.77 3.03
N ALA A 286 16.85 -8.70 2.89
CA ALA A 286 17.56 -8.98 1.63
C ALA A 286 17.44 -10.45 1.14
N ASP A 287 16.88 -11.36 1.94
CA ASP A 287 16.51 -12.71 1.55
C ASP A 287 15.39 -12.75 0.49
N ARG A 288 14.58 -11.69 0.39
CA ARG A 288 13.49 -11.58 -0.60
C ARG A 288 13.89 -10.75 -1.81
N GLU A 289 13.62 -11.27 -3.00
CA GLU A 289 13.94 -10.58 -4.27
C GLU A 289 13.22 -9.23 -4.36
N VAL A 290 11.95 -9.14 -3.97
CA VAL A 290 11.18 -7.88 -4.00
C VAL A 290 11.87 -6.78 -3.18
N VAL A 291 12.48 -7.14 -2.06
CA VAL A 291 13.22 -6.20 -1.22
C VAL A 291 14.55 -5.80 -1.88
N ARG A 292 15.30 -6.78 -2.43
CA ARG A 292 16.54 -6.48 -3.17
C ARG A 292 16.29 -5.55 -4.36
N ASP A 293 15.22 -5.79 -5.12
CA ASP A 293 14.83 -4.92 -6.24
C ASP A 293 14.52 -3.51 -5.76
N TYR A 294 13.71 -3.40 -4.69
CA TYR A 294 13.33 -2.12 -4.11
C TYR A 294 14.55 -1.33 -3.62
N VAL A 295 15.43 -1.97 -2.84
CA VAL A 295 16.64 -1.33 -2.29
C VAL A 295 17.58 -0.89 -3.41
N ARG A 296 17.82 -1.74 -4.41
CA ARG A 296 18.65 -1.42 -5.57
C ARG A 296 18.14 -0.21 -6.34
N LEU A 297 16.84 -0.17 -6.64
CA LEU A 297 16.24 0.95 -7.39
C LEU A 297 16.18 2.23 -6.56
N ARG A 298 15.87 2.12 -5.27
CA ARG A 298 15.87 3.26 -4.34
C ARG A 298 17.23 3.92 -4.24
N GLN A 299 18.32 3.14 -4.18
CA GLN A 299 19.69 3.67 -4.12
C GLN A 299 20.06 4.49 -5.36
N GLY A 300 19.49 4.18 -6.53
CA GLY A 300 19.67 4.93 -7.78
C GLY A 300 18.73 6.12 -7.93
N SER A 301 17.79 6.32 -7.01
CA SER A 301 16.78 7.37 -7.09
C SER A 301 17.11 8.57 -6.19
N LYS A 302 16.72 9.77 -6.65
CA LYS A 302 16.79 11.03 -5.87
C LYS A 302 15.43 11.42 -5.26
N ASP A 303 14.42 10.56 -5.37
CA ASP A 303 13.08 10.84 -4.86
C ASP A 303 13.08 10.78 -3.33
N ALA A 304 12.84 11.92 -2.69
CA ALA A 304 12.86 12.09 -1.23
C ALA A 304 11.67 11.41 -0.52
N ASP A 305 10.60 11.08 -1.26
CA ASP A 305 9.42 10.42 -0.70
C ASP A 305 9.58 8.88 -0.60
N LEU A 306 10.72 8.33 -1.10
CA LEU A 306 11.05 6.92 -0.96
C LEU A 306 11.49 6.59 0.47
N SER A 307 10.71 5.75 1.16
CA SER A 307 10.91 5.31 2.54
C SER A 307 10.55 3.83 2.69
N GLY A 308 10.69 3.24 3.87
CA GLY A 308 10.19 1.88 4.14
C GLY A 308 8.71 1.70 3.80
N ARG A 309 7.92 2.77 3.92
CA ARG A 309 6.50 2.79 3.54
C ARG A 309 6.25 2.65 2.04
N SER A 310 7.17 3.10 1.21
CA SER A 310 7.05 3.04 -0.25
C SER A 310 7.07 1.62 -0.80
N LEU A 311 7.58 0.63 -0.03
CA LEU A 311 7.59 -0.77 -0.45
C LEU A 311 6.17 -1.31 -0.70
N GLU A 312 5.15 -0.81 -0.01
CA GLU A 312 3.75 -1.18 -0.27
C GLU A 312 3.31 -0.77 -1.69
N GLY A 313 3.60 0.46 -2.09
CA GLY A 313 3.34 0.95 -3.45
C GLY A 313 4.16 0.21 -4.51
N PHE A 314 5.40 -0.12 -4.21
CA PHE A 314 6.28 -0.90 -5.08
C PHE A 314 5.74 -2.32 -5.31
N ILE A 315 5.31 -3.01 -4.25
CA ILE A 315 4.68 -4.35 -4.33
C ILE A 315 3.37 -4.27 -5.11
N ALA A 316 2.56 -3.23 -4.90
CA ALA A 316 1.32 -3.01 -5.63
C ALA A 316 1.56 -2.87 -7.13
N ALA A 317 2.58 -2.09 -7.52
CA ALA A 317 2.94 -1.91 -8.93
C ALA A 317 3.51 -3.21 -9.55
N LYS A 318 4.33 -3.98 -8.81
CA LYS A 318 4.79 -5.31 -9.27
C LYS A 318 3.60 -6.25 -9.51
N ALA A 319 2.66 -6.30 -8.58
CA ALA A 319 1.45 -7.11 -8.70
C ALA A 319 0.58 -6.67 -9.89
N LEU A 320 0.39 -5.36 -10.08
CA LEU A 320 -0.35 -4.81 -11.22
C LEU A 320 0.29 -5.19 -12.55
N VAL A 321 1.61 -5.01 -12.69
CA VAL A 321 2.35 -5.38 -13.90
C VAL A 321 2.17 -6.86 -14.21
N ARG A 322 2.31 -7.75 -13.21
CA ARG A 322 2.10 -9.18 -13.38
C ARG A 322 0.66 -9.54 -13.77
N ALA A 323 -0.33 -8.83 -13.22
CA ALA A 323 -1.72 -9.01 -13.62
C ALA A 323 -1.96 -8.57 -15.08
N LEU A 324 -1.43 -7.43 -15.49
CA LEU A 324 -1.51 -6.93 -16.87
C LEU A 324 -0.81 -7.86 -17.86
N GLU A 325 0.35 -8.43 -17.52
CA GLU A 325 1.06 -9.41 -18.34
C GLU A 325 0.24 -10.69 -18.57
N ARG A 326 -0.58 -11.10 -17.60
CA ARG A 326 -1.47 -12.28 -17.72
C ARG A 326 -2.83 -11.97 -18.33
N THR A 327 -3.22 -10.72 -18.38
CA THR A 327 -4.49 -10.29 -18.95
C THR A 327 -4.48 -10.52 -20.46
N THR A 328 -5.45 -11.27 -20.98
CA THR A 328 -5.58 -11.59 -22.41
C THR A 328 -6.48 -10.59 -23.16
N ALA A 329 -7.53 -10.11 -22.50
CA ALA A 329 -8.43 -9.10 -23.07
C ALA A 329 -7.93 -7.69 -22.72
N PRO A 330 -7.92 -6.71 -23.63
CA PRO A 330 -7.40 -5.38 -23.38
C PRO A 330 -8.28 -4.57 -22.41
N GLY A 331 -7.68 -3.54 -21.78
CA GLY A 331 -8.38 -2.54 -20.99
C GLY A 331 -8.81 -3.00 -19.60
N ALA A 332 -9.57 -2.14 -18.94
CA ALA A 332 -9.98 -2.29 -17.54
C ALA A 332 -10.81 -3.57 -17.30
N ALA A 333 -11.75 -3.87 -18.18
CA ALA A 333 -12.61 -5.05 -18.04
C ALA A 333 -11.81 -6.36 -18.09
N GLY A 334 -10.82 -6.47 -18.98
CA GLY A 334 -9.96 -7.66 -19.06
C GLY A 334 -9.14 -7.87 -17.79
N LEU A 335 -8.59 -6.79 -17.21
CA LEU A 335 -7.88 -6.84 -15.95
C LEU A 335 -8.82 -7.23 -14.79
N SER A 336 -10.02 -6.65 -14.74
CA SER A 336 -11.04 -6.98 -13.74
C SER A 336 -11.38 -8.47 -13.78
N ASP A 337 -11.63 -9.03 -14.96
CA ASP A 337 -11.89 -10.46 -15.13
C ASP A 337 -10.72 -11.34 -14.66
N THR A 338 -9.51 -10.92 -14.92
CA THR A 338 -8.30 -11.64 -14.48
C THR A 338 -8.22 -11.72 -12.95
N LEU A 339 -8.49 -10.59 -12.27
CA LEU A 339 -8.43 -10.50 -10.82
C LEU A 339 -9.61 -11.21 -10.13
N GLU A 340 -10.84 -11.09 -10.69
CA GLU A 340 -12.05 -11.68 -10.11
C GLU A 340 -12.07 -13.21 -10.20
N ARG A 341 -11.49 -13.80 -11.26
CA ARG A 341 -11.36 -15.26 -11.39
C ARG A 341 -10.41 -15.89 -10.37
N GLY A 342 -9.66 -15.06 -9.66
CA GLY A 342 -8.59 -15.48 -8.76
C GLY A 342 -7.24 -15.41 -9.46
N PHE A 343 -6.30 -14.69 -8.83
CA PHE A 343 -4.99 -14.43 -9.38
C PHE A 343 -3.93 -14.61 -8.31
N ASP A 344 -3.13 -15.66 -8.47
CA ASP A 344 -1.98 -15.95 -7.61
C ASP A 344 -0.71 -15.41 -8.26
N VAL A 345 0.07 -14.64 -7.51
CA VAL A 345 1.31 -14.05 -7.97
C VAL A 345 2.39 -14.05 -6.89
N ASP A 346 3.60 -14.40 -7.28
CA ASP A 346 4.80 -14.15 -6.49
C ASP A 346 5.52 -12.92 -7.08
N VAL A 347 5.63 -11.86 -6.27
CA VAL A 347 6.29 -10.62 -6.68
C VAL A 347 7.77 -10.54 -6.28
N GLY A 348 8.38 -11.68 -6.09
CA GLY A 348 9.78 -11.84 -5.68
C GLY A 348 9.91 -12.27 -4.21
N GLY A 349 9.36 -13.45 -3.88
CA GLY A 349 9.34 -14.03 -2.55
C GLY A 349 8.27 -13.45 -1.62
N HIS A 350 7.36 -12.63 -2.14
CA HIS A 350 6.14 -12.20 -1.46
C HIS A 350 4.93 -12.64 -2.29
N ARG A 351 4.23 -13.67 -1.81
CA ARG A 351 3.09 -14.26 -2.50
C ARG A 351 1.80 -13.52 -2.17
N LEU A 352 1.01 -13.25 -3.21
CA LEU A 352 -0.29 -12.61 -3.13
C LEU A 352 -1.32 -13.48 -3.84
N THR A 353 -2.49 -13.66 -3.21
CA THR A 353 -3.66 -14.34 -3.79
C THR A 353 -4.81 -13.35 -3.85
N PHE A 354 -5.17 -12.91 -5.05
CA PHE A 354 -6.29 -11.99 -5.25
C PHE A 354 -7.60 -12.75 -5.51
N GLY A 355 -8.72 -12.10 -5.22
CA GLY A 355 -10.07 -12.66 -5.40
C GLY A 355 -10.65 -13.28 -4.13
N LYS A 356 -11.92 -13.65 -4.16
CA LYS A 356 -12.65 -14.37 -3.11
C LYS A 356 -12.86 -13.60 -1.77
N GLY A 357 -12.68 -12.27 -1.74
CA GLY A 357 -12.94 -11.46 -0.53
C GLY A 357 -12.06 -11.80 0.67
N GLN A 358 -10.85 -12.28 0.42
CA GLN A 358 -9.84 -12.61 1.44
C GLN A 358 -8.67 -11.63 1.38
N ALA A 359 -7.93 -11.53 2.49
CA ALA A 359 -6.65 -10.83 2.47
C ALA A 359 -5.69 -11.54 1.49
N PRO A 360 -5.02 -10.80 0.60
CA PRO A 360 -4.16 -11.39 -0.41
C PRO A 360 -2.87 -11.98 0.17
N SER A 361 -2.51 -11.62 1.39
CA SER A 361 -1.34 -12.12 2.12
C SER A 361 -1.72 -12.43 3.56
N ARG A 362 -1.10 -13.47 4.13
CA ARG A 362 -1.17 -13.79 5.57
C ARG A 362 0.14 -13.44 6.29
N TYR A 363 1.00 -12.70 5.62
CA TYR A 363 2.27 -12.32 6.21
C TYR A 363 2.03 -11.29 7.32
N VAL A 364 2.22 -11.70 8.56
CA VAL A 364 2.25 -10.85 9.75
C VAL A 364 3.45 -11.25 10.57
N ASP A 365 4.34 -10.30 10.80
CA ASP A 365 5.53 -10.41 11.63
C ASP A 365 5.51 -9.29 12.68
N PHE A 366 6.43 -9.32 13.63
CA PHE A 366 6.57 -8.30 14.66
C PHE A 366 8.01 -7.81 14.72
N ALA A 367 8.14 -6.54 15.06
CA ALA A 367 9.42 -5.95 15.39
C ALA A 367 9.28 -5.01 16.59
N VAL A 368 10.35 -4.85 17.33
CA VAL A 368 10.47 -3.94 18.47
C VAL A 368 11.62 -2.99 18.21
N LEU A 369 11.44 -1.72 18.54
CA LEU A 369 12.52 -0.75 18.50
C LEU A 369 13.49 -0.98 19.67
N GLY A 370 14.69 -1.39 19.35
CA GLY A 370 15.80 -1.52 20.28
C GLY A 370 16.59 -0.25 20.50
N ALA A 371 17.71 -0.36 21.15
CA ALA A 371 18.66 0.74 21.33
C ALA A 371 19.11 1.30 19.97
N GLY A 372 19.27 2.63 19.89
CA GLY A 372 19.65 3.31 18.66
C GLY A 372 18.61 3.26 17.53
N GLY A 373 17.36 2.86 17.83
CA GLY A 373 16.27 2.80 16.83
C GLY A 373 16.34 1.59 15.87
N ARG A 374 17.15 0.57 16.16
CA ARG A 374 17.21 -0.66 15.35
C ARG A 374 15.96 -1.50 15.56
N LEU A 375 15.39 -2.02 14.46
CA LEU A 375 14.34 -3.03 14.54
C LEU A 375 14.92 -4.38 14.95
N MET A 376 14.35 -4.95 16.01
CA MET A 376 14.62 -6.31 16.47
C MET A 376 13.36 -7.16 16.23
N ARG A 377 13.55 -8.43 15.84
CA ARG A 377 12.47 -9.41 15.63
C ARG A 377 12.59 -10.54 16.62
#